data_77fdcbc921d733462c6184d9d08bd9d6
#
_entry.id   77fdcbc921d733462c6184d9d08bd9d6
#
_cell.length_a   1.000
_cell.length_b   1.000
_cell.length_c   1.000
_cell.angle_alpha   90.00
_cell.angle_beta   90.00
_cell.angle_gamma   90.00
#
_symmetry.space_group_name_H-M   'P 1'
#
loop_
_entity.id
_entity.type
_entity.pdbx_description
1 polymer ?
#
loop_
_entity_poly.entity_id
_entity_poly.type
_entity_poly.pdbx_seq_one_letter_code
_entity_poly.pdbx_strand_id
1 'polypeptide(L)'
;MDEEEYNWKYANLRVLKSVQDFIKTESNSKTAVYPINVPDDLLYQVLKLQGPHNADQLISHIFKLGLTLWSEKLYNDVFGSEQSLEEFIELVKKRNIKLEH
;
A
#
# COMPACT_ATOMS: atom_id res chain seq x y z
N MET A 1 -23.30 -8.79 -6.27
CA MET A 1 -22.21 -7.87 -6.65
C MET A 1 -22.09 -7.87 -8.16
N ASP A 2 -22.17 -6.69 -8.77
CA ASP A 2 -22.01 -6.61 -10.21
C ASP A 2 -20.54 -6.70 -10.64
N GLU A 3 -20.31 -6.82 -11.93
CA GLU A 3 -18.98 -7.02 -12.49
C GLU A 3 -18.05 -5.84 -12.27
N GLU A 4 -18.58 -4.61 -12.38
CA GLU A 4 -17.78 -3.41 -12.15
C GLU A 4 -17.34 -3.30 -10.69
N GLU A 5 -18.24 -3.59 -9.76
CA GLU A 5 -17.93 -3.57 -8.34
C GLU A 5 -16.90 -4.65 -7.99
N TYR A 6 -17.05 -5.83 -8.55
CA TYR A 6 -16.08 -6.92 -8.35
C TYR A 6 -14.69 -6.52 -8.86
N ASN A 7 -14.62 -6.00 -10.07
CA ASN A 7 -13.34 -5.60 -10.66
C ASN A 7 -12.67 -4.50 -9.88
N TRP A 8 -13.44 -3.53 -9.38
CA TRP A 8 -12.93 -2.45 -8.56
C TRP A 8 -12.35 -2.97 -7.25
N LYS A 9 -13.08 -3.84 -6.55
CA LYS A 9 -12.60 -4.43 -5.29
C LYS A 9 -11.38 -5.31 -5.51
N TYR A 10 -11.36 -6.08 -6.59
CA TYR A 10 -10.24 -6.94 -6.92
C TYR A 10 -8.96 -6.13 -7.19
N ALA A 11 -9.09 -5.05 -7.96
CA ALA A 11 -7.95 -4.16 -8.24
C ALA A 11 -7.40 -3.55 -6.95
N ASN A 12 -8.27 -3.10 -6.05
CA ASN A 12 -7.86 -2.54 -4.77
C ASN A 12 -7.23 -3.60 -3.85
N LEU A 13 -7.74 -4.82 -3.87
CA LEU A 13 -7.15 -5.92 -3.11
C LEU A 13 -5.71 -6.18 -3.55
N ARG A 14 -5.45 -6.17 -4.86
CA ARG A 14 -4.10 -6.35 -5.39
C ARG A 14 -3.16 -5.23 -4.97
N VAL A 15 -3.65 -3.99 -4.97
CA VAL A 15 -2.86 -2.84 -4.50
C VAL A 15 -2.50 -3.00 -3.02
N LEU A 16 -3.48 -3.36 -2.19
CA LEU A 16 -3.26 -3.58 -0.76
C LEU A 16 -2.21 -4.66 -0.51
N LYS A 17 -2.29 -5.75 -1.25
CA LYS A 17 -1.31 -6.84 -1.15
C LYS A 17 0.09 -6.36 -1.55
N SER A 18 0.19 -5.61 -2.64
CA SER A 18 1.47 -5.07 -3.10
C SER A 18 2.10 -4.13 -2.07
N VAL A 19 1.29 -3.29 -1.42
CA VAL A 19 1.78 -2.40 -0.36
C VAL A 19 2.29 -3.21 0.83
N GLN A 20 1.56 -4.23 1.26
CA GLN A 20 1.98 -5.09 2.36
C GLN A 20 3.30 -5.80 2.06
N ASP A 21 3.44 -6.34 0.85
CA ASP A 21 4.66 -7.02 0.43
C ASP A 21 5.85 -6.06 0.43
N PHE A 22 5.66 -4.83 -0.06
CA PHE A 22 6.71 -3.81 -0.07
C PHE A 22 7.14 -3.43 1.34
N ILE A 23 6.20 -3.24 2.26
CA ILE A 23 6.49 -2.86 3.64
C ILE A 23 7.24 -3.98 4.37
N LYS A 24 6.88 -5.25 4.13
CA LYS A 24 7.44 -6.39 4.85
C LYS A 24 8.81 -6.83 4.34
N THR A 25 9.02 -6.83 3.03
CA THR A 25 10.14 -7.55 2.43
C THR A 25 11.16 -6.69 1.70
N GLU A 26 10.96 -5.38 1.62
CA GLU A 26 11.82 -4.53 0.78
C GLU A 26 12.03 -5.18 -0.58
N SER A 27 10.95 -5.35 -1.31
CA SER A 27 10.90 -6.20 -2.50
C SER A 27 12.03 -5.88 -3.48
N ASN A 28 12.51 -6.91 -4.17
CA ASN A 28 13.46 -6.82 -5.26
C ASN A 28 12.83 -6.31 -6.55
N SER A 29 11.68 -5.69 -6.47
CA SER A 29 10.98 -5.12 -7.62
C SER A 29 11.80 -4.01 -8.25
N LYS A 30 11.64 -3.86 -9.55
CA LYS A 30 12.24 -2.76 -10.27
C LYS A 30 11.80 -1.43 -9.66
N THR A 31 12.76 -0.57 -9.31
CA THR A 31 12.48 0.73 -8.71
C THR A 31 12.72 1.85 -9.72
N ALA A 32 12.06 2.98 -9.49
CA ALA A 32 12.27 4.20 -10.25
C ALA A 32 12.39 5.37 -9.27
N VAL A 33 13.07 6.43 -9.68
CA VAL A 33 13.21 7.63 -8.87
C VAL A 33 12.14 8.63 -9.30
N TYR A 34 11.34 9.09 -8.33
CA TYR A 34 10.32 10.11 -8.56
C TYR A 34 10.70 11.36 -7.79
N PRO A 35 10.85 12.53 -8.47
CA PRO A 35 11.17 13.76 -7.78
C PRO A 35 9.99 14.26 -6.97
N ILE A 36 10.25 14.67 -5.73
CA ILE A 36 9.27 15.36 -4.89
C ILE A 36 9.89 16.64 -4.35
N ASN A 37 9.06 17.66 -4.21
CA ASN A 37 9.51 18.94 -3.64
C ASN A 37 9.30 18.90 -2.14
N VAL A 38 10.40 19.00 -1.39
CA VAL A 38 10.36 18.99 0.08
C VAL A 38 10.95 20.31 0.55
N PRO A 39 10.28 21.05 1.46
CA PRO A 39 10.86 22.26 2.02
C PRO A 39 12.18 21.97 2.75
N ASP A 40 13.25 22.66 2.35
CA ASP A 40 14.59 22.44 2.93
C ASP A 40 14.60 22.62 4.45
N ASP A 41 13.97 23.67 4.94
CA ASP A 41 13.95 23.96 6.37
C ASP A 41 13.25 22.87 7.16
N LEU A 42 12.14 22.34 6.62
CA LEU A 42 11.41 21.26 7.26
C LEU A 42 12.26 19.99 7.32
N LEU A 43 12.88 19.61 6.21
CA LEU A 43 13.72 18.43 6.15
C LEU A 43 14.89 18.54 7.11
N TYR A 44 15.56 19.69 7.15
CA TYR A 44 16.68 19.94 8.05
C TYR A 44 16.27 19.79 9.51
N GLN A 45 15.12 20.35 9.90
CA GLN A 45 14.63 20.25 11.27
C GLN A 45 14.32 18.79 11.66
N VAL A 46 13.69 18.05 10.77
CA VAL A 46 13.35 16.65 11.03
C VAL A 46 14.61 15.79 11.15
N LEU A 47 15.59 15.99 10.27
CA LEU A 47 16.87 15.29 10.34
C LEU A 47 17.61 15.56 11.64
N LYS A 48 17.57 16.82 12.11
CA LYS A 48 18.21 17.22 13.35
C LYS A 48 17.59 16.54 14.57
N LEU A 49 16.26 16.36 14.55
CA LEU A 49 15.52 15.69 15.64
C LEU A 49 15.76 14.20 15.67
N GLN A 50 15.91 13.56 14.51
CA GLN A 50 16.03 12.11 14.40
C GLN A 50 17.47 11.59 14.56
N GLY A 51 18.46 12.49 14.63
CA GLY A 51 19.86 12.11 14.76
C GLY A 51 20.54 11.89 13.40
N PRO A 52 21.67 11.17 13.37
CA PRO A 52 22.53 11.12 12.18
C PRO A 52 22.04 10.19 11.06
N HIS A 53 20.80 10.34 10.63
CA HIS A 53 20.30 9.62 9.47
C HIS A 53 20.48 10.46 8.23
N ASN A 54 20.79 9.83 7.08
CA ASN A 54 20.82 10.58 5.84
C ASN A 54 19.39 10.86 5.35
N ALA A 55 19.26 11.86 4.45
CA ALA A 55 17.96 12.28 3.95
C ALA A 55 17.22 11.16 3.23
N ASP A 56 17.94 10.34 2.45
CA ASP A 56 17.32 9.26 1.68
C ASP A 56 16.67 8.21 2.59
N GLN A 57 17.34 7.84 3.66
CA GLN A 57 16.80 6.87 4.62
C GLN A 57 15.57 7.42 5.33
N LEU A 58 15.61 8.69 5.72
CA LEU A 58 14.48 9.33 6.37
C LEU A 58 13.28 9.42 5.44
N ILE A 59 13.50 9.84 4.19
CA ILE A 59 12.41 9.95 3.20
C ILE A 59 11.80 8.57 2.93
N SER A 60 12.63 7.54 2.78
CA SER A 60 12.15 6.17 2.61
C SER A 60 11.30 5.70 3.79
N HIS A 61 11.73 6.00 5.01
CA HIS A 61 10.98 5.65 6.21
C HIS A 61 9.63 6.36 6.26
N ILE A 62 9.62 7.65 5.99
CA ILE A 62 8.38 8.45 5.95
C ILE A 62 7.45 7.93 4.85
N PHE A 63 8.00 7.58 3.70
CA PHE A 63 7.21 7.01 2.60
C PHE A 63 6.53 5.71 3.02
N LYS A 64 7.23 4.80 3.68
CA LYS A 64 6.65 3.55 4.17
C LYS A 64 5.55 3.79 5.20
N LEU A 65 5.77 4.73 6.13
CA LEU A 65 4.75 5.11 7.10
C LEU A 65 3.51 5.70 6.41
N GLY A 66 3.72 6.58 5.43
CA GLY A 66 2.63 7.16 4.66
C GLY A 66 1.86 6.11 3.88
N LEU A 67 2.54 5.14 3.28
CA LEU A 67 1.90 4.03 2.59
C LEU A 67 1.04 3.19 3.54
N THR A 68 1.52 2.95 4.76
CA THR A 68 0.76 2.21 5.77
C THR A 68 -0.55 2.91 6.09
N LEU A 69 -0.50 4.22 6.36
CA LEU A 69 -1.70 5.01 6.63
C LEU A 69 -2.63 5.06 5.43
N TRP A 70 -2.08 5.26 4.24
CA TRP A 70 -2.86 5.30 3.01
C TRP A 70 -3.56 3.98 2.74
N SER A 71 -2.87 2.86 2.96
CA SER A 71 -3.46 1.54 2.75
C SER A 71 -4.55 1.22 3.77
N GLU A 72 -4.41 1.67 5.01
CA GLU A 72 -5.48 1.53 6.01
C GLU A 72 -6.73 2.29 5.59
N LYS A 73 -6.56 3.50 5.10
CA LYS A 73 -7.68 4.29 4.58
C LYS A 73 -8.34 3.61 3.39
N LEU A 74 -7.53 3.13 2.45
CA LEU A 74 -8.05 2.41 1.29
C LEU A 74 -8.82 1.16 1.70
N TYR A 75 -8.28 0.39 2.63
CA TYR A 75 -8.94 -0.79 3.17
C TYR A 75 -10.32 -0.43 3.75
N ASN A 76 -10.39 0.61 4.57
CA ASN A 76 -11.64 1.04 5.17
C ASN A 76 -12.65 1.52 4.14
N ASP A 77 -12.19 2.24 3.11
CA ASP A 77 -13.07 2.77 2.06
C ASP A 77 -13.63 1.65 1.15
N VAL A 78 -12.83 0.62 0.89
CA VAL A 78 -13.20 -0.45 -0.06
C VAL A 78 -13.95 -1.59 0.63
N PHE A 79 -13.45 -2.05 1.76
CA PHE A 79 -13.98 -3.23 2.45
C PHE A 79 -14.71 -2.90 3.75
N GLY A 80 -14.21 -1.96 4.51
CA GLY A 80 -14.84 -1.48 5.74
C GLY A 80 -14.66 -2.37 6.96
N SER A 81 -14.50 -3.67 6.79
CA SER A 81 -14.33 -4.61 7.88
C SER A 81 -13.57 -5.84 7.42
N GLU A 82 -12.98 -6.55 8.38
CA GLU A 82 -12.29 -7.82 8.12
C GLU A 82 -13.23 -8.87 7.55
N GLN A 83 -14.46 -8.89 8.02
CA GLN A 83 -15.47 -9.82 7.51
C GLN A 83 -15.78 -9.58 6.04
N SER A 84 -15.95 -8.32 5.64
CA SER A 84 -16.18 -7.96 4.24
C SER A 84 -15.02 -8.37 3.35
N LEU A 85 -13.79 -8.18 3.84
CA LEU A 85 -12.60 -8.60 3.12
C LEU A 85 -12.55 -10.11 2.95
N GLU A 86 -12.80 -10.87 4.01
CA GLU A 86 -12.80 -12.34 3.95
C GLU A 86 -13.87 -12.86 2.99
N GLU A 87 -15.07 -12.30 3.02
CA GLU A 87 -16.14 -12.66 2.10
C GLU A 87 -15.73 -12.42 0.64
N PHE A 88 -15.05 -11.30 0.38
CA PHE A 88 -14.57 -10.99 -0.95
C PHE A 88 -13.46 -11.95 -1.39
N ILE A 89 -12.54 -12.30 -0.51
CA ILE A 89 -11.47 -13.27 -0.80
C ILE A 89 -12.08 -14.63 -1.17
N GLU A 90 -13.09 -15.06 -0.44
CA GLU A 90 -13.80 -16.30 -0.77
C GLU A 90 -14.46 -16.24 -2.15
N LEU A 91 -15.04 -15.10 -2.49
CA LEU A 91 -15.64 -14.89 -3.81
C LEU A 91 -14.59 -14.99 -4.92
N VAL A 92 -13.41 -14.39 -4.71
CA VAL A 92 -12.29 -14.46 -5.65
C VAL A 92 -11.85 -15.92 -5.85
N LYS A 93 -11.70 -16.67 -4.76
CA LYS A 93 -11.32 -18.09 -4.83
C LYS A 93 -12.32 -18.91 -5.62
N LYS A 94 -13.60 -18.69 -5.41
CA LYS A 94 -14.65 -19.38 -6.14
C LYS A 94 -14.62 -19.09 -7.63
N ARG A 95 -14.39 -17.83 -8.00
CA ARG A 95 -14.29 -17.46 -9.40
C ARG A 95 -13.06 -18.05 -10.07
N ASN A 96 -11.92 -18.07 -9.38
CA ASN A 96 -10.70 -18.66 -9.92
C ASN A 96 -10.84 -20.17 -10.14
N ILE A 97 -11.49 -20.87 -9.22
CA ILE A 97 -11.77 -22.30 -9.36
C ILE A 97 -12.63 -22.56 -10.60
N LYS A 98 -13.65 -21.71 -10.82
CA LYS A 98 -14.51 -21.83 -12.00
C LYS A 98 -13.76 -21.58 -13.30
N LEU A 99 -12.77 -20.68 -13.28
CA LEU A 99 -11.99 -20.37 -14.47
C LEU A 99 -10.99 -21.46 -14.83
N GLU A 100 -10.59 -22.29 -13.87
CA GLU A 100 -9.67 -23.40 -14.08
C GLU A 100 -10.37 -24.64 -14.63
N HIS A 101 -11.68 -24.66 -14.64
CA HIS A 101 -12.49 -25.74 -15.18
C HIS A 101 -13.12 -25.33 -16.51
#